data_e7a75d80ec1364e968c84889673be213
#
_entry.id   e7a75d80ec1364e968c84889673be213
#
_cell.length_a   1.000
_cell.length_b   1.000
_cell.length_c   1.000
_cell.angle_alpha   90.00
_cell.angle_beta   90.00
_cell.angle_gamma   90.00
#
_symmetry.space_group_name_H-M   'P 1'
#
loop_
_entity.id
_entity.type
_entity.pdbx_description
1 polymer ?
#
loop_
_entity_poly.entity_id
_entity_poly.type
_entity_poly.pdbx_seq_one_letter_code
_entity_poly.pdbx_strand_id
1 'polypeptide(L)'
;QRLRNEAQATSNRVDAVAKVSKKKNGWTDTVSVSGDLRARYESFDITNQDDRERSRIRARIALKARPTDNTEVAIGLATGGDDPVSTNQTLGNGGSTKDVRLDMAYFKWHARPGLTLAGGKMKNPFFKPGGNGLLWDGDLRPEGVAMTYAGNNLFVNSGLHFLESDTRRSNSRIAYGFQTGYKGK
;
A
#
# COMPACT_ATOMS: atom_id res chain seq x y z
N GLN A 1 -52.40 16.00 -20.19
CA GLN A 1 -51.26 16.27 -21.14
C GLN A 1 -50.12 17.02 -20.46
N ARG A 2 -50.41 18.09 -19.69
CA ARG A 2 -49.40 18.92 -18.99
C ARG A 2 -48.53 18.10 -18.03
N LEU A 3 -49.14 17.28 -17.18
CA LEU A 3 -48.38 16.43 -16.22
C LEU A 3 -47.53 15.37 -16.90
N ARG A 4 -47.94 14.83 -18.05
CA ARG A 4 -47.12 13.90 -18.83
C ARG A 4 -45.89 14.59 -19.44
N ASN A 5 -46.03 15.82 -19.90
CA ASN A 5 -44.91 16.57 -20.46
C ASN A 5 -43.91 16.97 -19.38
N GLU A 6 -44.37 17.32 -18.18
CA GLU A 6 -43.50 17.62 -17.03
C GLU A 6 -42.74 16.39 -16.52
N ALA A 7 -43.42 15.22 -16.45
CA ALA A 7 -42.79 13.96 -16.09
C ALA A 7 -41.72 13.54 -17.11
N GLN A 8 -41.98 13.70 -18.40
CA GLN A 8 -41.04 13.39 -19.48
C GLN A 8 -39.84 14.35 -19.46
N ALA A 9 -40.06 15.65 -19.21
CA ALA A 9 -39.00 16.62 -19.08
C ALA A 9 -38.10 16.34 -17.86
N THR A 10 -38.67 15.90 -16.74
CA THR A 10 -37.95 15.52 -15.55
C THR A 10 -37.11 14.24 -15.77
N SER A 11 -37.70 13.22 -16.43
CA SER A 11 -36.97 12.00 -16.81
C SER A 11 -35.77 12.32 -17.70
N ASN A 12 -35.96 13.14 -18.74
CA ASN A 12 -34.88 13.52 -19.63
C ASN A 12 -33.75 14.31 -18.90
N ARG A 13 -34.11 15.11 -17.89
CA ARG A 13 -33.11 15.82 -17.04
C ARG A 13 -32.35 14.84 -16.15
N VAL A 14 -33.00 13.85 -15.56
CA VAL A 14 -32.36 12.81 -14.76
C VAL A 14 -31.41 11.99 -15.62
N ASP A 15 -31.82 11.60 -16.82
CA ASP A 15 -31.00 10.86 -17.76
C ASP A 15 -29.77 11.68 -18.25
N ALA A 16 -29.96 12.98 -18.46
CA ALA A 16 -28.86 13.88 -18.81
C ALA A 16 -27.86 14.02 -17.65
N VAL A 17 -28.31 14.17 -16.42
CA VAL A 17 -27.46 14.22 -15.23
C VAL A 17 -26.75 12.88 -15.03
N ALA A 18 -27.43 11.75 -15.21
CA ALA A 18 -26.87 10.42 -15.14
C ALA A 18 -25.78 10.17 -16.22
N LYS A 19 -25.98 10.69 -17.43
CA LYS A 19 -24.98 10.64 -18.51
C LYS A 19 -23.77 11.52 -18.24
N VAL A 20 -23.96 12.70 -17.64
CA VAL A 20 -22.85 13.58 -17.22
C VAL A 20 -22.05 12.92 -16.08
N SER A 21 -22.74 12.29 -15.13
CA SER A 21 -22.10 11.54 -14.06
C SER A 21 -21.31 10.31 -14.53
N LYS A 22 -21.68 9.73 -15.67
CA LYS A 22 -20.97 8.60 -16.31
C LYS A 22 -19.84 9.02 -17.26
N LYS A 23 -19.67 10.31 -17.54
CA LYS A 23 -18.53 10.79 -18.32
C LYS A 23 -17.29 10.69 -17.45
N LYS A 24 -16.46 9.68 -17.69
CA LYS A 24 -15.14 9.54 -17.05
C LYS A 24 -14.36 10.85 -17.24
N ASN A 25 -14.20 11.59 -16.18
CA ASN A 25 -13.50 12.88 -16.17
C ASN A 25 -11.98 12.71 -16.07
N GLY A 26 -11.38 11.92 -16.95
CA GLY A 26 -9.95 11.78 -17.06
C GLY A 26 -9.30 10.88 -15.98
N TRP A 27 -8.01 11.04 -15.76
CA TRP A 27 -7.22 10.22 -14.83
C TRP A 27 -7.66 10.33 -13.35
N THR A 28 -8.38 11.38 -12.98
CA THR A 28 -8.91 11.57 -11.60
C THR A 28 -9.91 10.50 -11.20
N ASP A 29 -10.65 9.93 -12.14
CA ASP A 29 -11.60 8.84 -11.88
C ASP A 29 -10.91 7.51 -11.56
N THR A 30 -9.61 7.44 -11.79
CA THR A 30 -8.77 6.29 -11.48
C THR A 30 -8.03 6.43 -10.14
N VAL A 31 -8.24 7.56 -9.42
CA VAL A 31 -7.65 7.78 -8.10
C VAL A 31 -8.49 7.12 -7.02
N SER A 32 -7.85 6.37 -6.17
CA SER A 32 -8.45 5.77 -4.98
C SER A 32 -7.70 6.19 -3.72
N VAL A 33 -8.47 6.43 -2.67
CA VAL A 33 -7.96 6.71 -1.32
C VAL A 33 -8.28 5.52 -0.45
N SER A 34 -7.32 5.06 0.33
CA SER A 34 -7.50 3.99 1.32
C SER A 34 -6.72 4.29 2.59
N GLY A 35 -7.10 3.69 3.69
CA GLY A 35 -6.39 3.87 4.94
C GLY A 35 -6.91 2.97 6.05
N ASP A 36 -6.23 2.99 7.17
CA ASP A 36 -6.64 2.31 8.39
C ASP A 36 -6.21 3.11 9.62
N LEU A 37 -6.98 2.93 10.70
CA LEU A 37 -6.69 3.42 12.03
C LEU A 37 -6.72 2.24 12.99
N ARG A 38 -5.71 2.11 13.85
CA ARG A 38 -5.64 1.08 14.89
C ARG A 38 -5.23 1.72 16.21
N ALA A 39 -6.00 1.50 17.26
CA ALA A 39 -5.61 1.73 18.64
C ALA A 39 -5.28 0.37 19.29
N ARG A 40 -4.25 0.34 20.13
CA ARG A 40 -3.79 -0.88 20.79
C ARG A 40 -3.25 -0.55 22.18
N TYR A 41 -3.65 -1.34 23.17
CA TYR A 41 -3.02 -1.40 24.47
C TYR A 41 -2.14 -2.64 24.56
N GLU A 42 -0.96 -2.50 25.11
CA GLU A 42 0.01 -3.59 25.28
C GLU A 42 0.46 -3.60 26.74
N SER A 43 0.45 -4.77 27.37
CA SER A 43 1.03 -5.05 28.67
C SER A 43 2.03 -6.18 28.51
N PHE A 44 3.23 -6.00 29.03
CA PHE A 44 4.32 -6.96 29.00
C PHE A 44 4.74 -7.25 30.44
N ASP A 45 4.64 -8.50 30.81
CA ASP A 45 5.22 -9.09 32.02
C ASP A 45 6.37 -10.00 31.55
N ILE A 46 7.60 -9.58 31.81
CA ILE A 46 8.80 -10.30 31.37
C ILE A 46 9.63 -10.63 32.62
N THR A 47 9.88 -11.90 32.84
CA THR A 47 10.68 -12.36 33.99
C THR A 47 12.01 -11.62 34.09
N ASN A 48 12.30 -11.07 35.25
CA ASN A 48 13.50 -10.26 35.58
C ASN A 48 13.57 -8.89 34.86
N GLN A 49 12.47 -8.35 34.42
CA GLN A 49 12.37 -6.96 33.94
C GLN A 49 11.15 -6.29 34.56
N ASP A 50 11.15 -4.95 34.59
CA ASP A 50 9.97 -4.20 35.02
C ASP A 50 8.81 -4.41 34.03
N ASP A 51 7.61 -4.53 34.58
CA ASP A 51 6.37 -4.59 33.76
C ASP A 51 6.23 -3.34 32.91
N ARG A 52 5.83 -3.51 31.69
CA ARG A 52 5.68 -2.41 30.75
C ARG A 52 4.28 -2.36 30.16
N GLU A 53 3.62 -1.23 30.35
CA GLU A 53 2.33 -0.93 29.76
C GLU A 53 2.45 0.23 28.76
N ARG A 54 1.75 0.14 27.62
CA ARG A 54 1.70 1.23 26.66
C ARG A 54 0.44 1.22 25.80
N SER A 55 -0.08 2.41 25.55
CA SER A 55 -1.12 2.62 24.55
C SER A 55 -0.47 3.08 23.24
N ARG A 56 -0.86 2.48 22.13
CA ARG A 56 -0.29 2.78 20.81
C ARG A 56 -1.39 3.09 19.79
N ILE A 57 -1.05 3.95 18.84
CA ILE A 57 -1.89 4.28 17.68
C ILE A 57 -1.12 4.03 16.40
N ARG A 58 -1.84 3.63 15.37
CA ARG A 58 -1.38 3.60 13.98
C ARG A 58 -2.45 4.21 13.09
N ALA A 59 -2.06 5.18 12.28
CA ALA A 59 -2.88 5.71 11.20
C ALA A 59 -2.11 5.61 9.89
N ARG A 60 -2.76 5.12 8.84
CA ARG A 60 -2.18 5.03 7.49
C ARG A 60 -3.18 5.57 6.48
N ILE A 61 -2.68 6.27 5.48
CA ILE A 61 -3.43 6.71 4.32
C ILE A 61 -2.62 6.44 3.06
N ALA A 62 -3.26 6.01 2.00
CA ALA A 62 -2.63 5.81 0.70
C ALA A 62 -3.52 6.34 -0.42
N LEU A 63 -2.87 7.02 -1.36
CA LEU A 63 -3.42 7.44 -2.63
C LEU A 63 -2.86 6.54 -3.71
N LYS A 64 -3.74 6.00 -4.56
CA LYS A 64 -3.36 5.24 -5.76
C LYS A 64 -4.03 5.84 -6.96
N ALA A 65 -3.30 5.92 -8.04
CA ALA A 65 -3.81 6.36 -9.33
C ALA A 65 -3.40 5.38 -10.43
N ARG A 66 -4.25 5.28 -11.45
CA ARG A 66 -3.94 4.54 -12.69
C ARG A 66 -3.91 5.53 -13.86
N PRO A 67 -2.75 6.15 -14.12
CA PRO A 67 -2.61 7.09 -15.23
C PRO A 67 -2.89 6.45 -16.58
N THR A 68 -2.65 5.16 -16.72
CA THR A 68 -2.96 4.34 -17.90
C THR A 68 -3.54 2.98 -17.46
N ASP A 69 -4.09 2.21 -18.39
CA ASP A 69 -4.67 0.90 -18.12
C ASP A 69 -3.66 -0.10 -17.54
N ASN A 70 -2.39 0.10 -17.84
CA ASN A 70 -1.30 -0.80 -17.44
C ASN A 70 -0.31 -0.20 -16.43
N THR A 71 -0.58 0.99 -15.91
CA THR A 71 0.31 1.65 -14.94
C THR A 71 -0.44 2.03 -13.67
N GLU A 72 0.11 1.69 -12.51
CA GLU A 72 -0.33 2.12 -11.20
C GLU A 72 0.78 2.93 -10.53
N VAL A 73 0.44 4.05 -9.93
CA VAL A 73 1.32 4.83 -9.06
C VAL A 73 0.65 4.96 -7.70
N ALA A 74 1.44 4.98 -6.64
CA ALA A 74 0.91 5.17 -5.29
C ALA A 74 1.88 5.94 -4.40
N ILE A 75 1.30 6.70 -3.48
CA ILE A 75 1.97 7.30 -2.34
C ILE A 75 1.20 6.93 -1.08
N GLY A 76 1.90 6.58 -0.01
CA GLY A 76 1.30 6.25 1.27
C GLY A 76 2.06 6.90 2.41
N LEU A 77 1.31 7.40 3.38
CA LEU A 77 1.82 7.93 4.63
C LEU A 77 1.37 7.04 5.78
N ALA A 78 2.22 6.91 6.79
CA ALA A 78 1.92 6.18 8.02
C ALA A 78 2.47 6.93 9.22
N THR A 79 1.81 6.79 10.37
CA THR A 79 2.42 7.13 11.65
C THR A 79 3.60 6.21 11.91
N GLY A 80 4.52 6.59 12.79
CA GLY A 80 5.68 5.78 13.17
C GLY A 80 6.99 6.55 13.06
N GLY A 81 8.02 5.99 13.67
CA GLY A 81 9.41 6.45 13.57
C GLY A 81 10.11 5.83 12.36
N ASP A 82 11.42 5.69 12.48
CA ASP A 82 12.31 5.09 11.48
C ASP A 82 12.41 3.55 11.55
N ASP A 83 11.65 2.93 12.45
CA ASP A 83 11.58 1.47 12.56
C ASP A 83 10.97 0.87 11.28
N PRO A 84 11.71 0.07 10.49
CA PRO A 84 11.24 -0.45 9.21
C PRO A 84 10.13 -1.49 9.33
N VAL A 85 9.90 -2.01 10.53
CA VAL A 85 8.90 -3.05 10.81
C VAL A 85 7.80 -2.60 11.76
N SER A 86 7.68 -1.28 12.01
CA SER A 86 6.62 -0.75 12.86
C SER A 86 6.17 0.64 12.43
N THR A 87 4.88 0.77 12.15
CA THR A 87 4.21 2.06 11.90
C THR A 87 3.40 2.56 13.10
N ASN A 88 3.71 2.06 14.30
CA ASN A 88 3.00 2.44 15.52
C ASN A 88 3.69 3.60 16.22
N GLN A 89 2.88 4.52 16.77
CA GLN A 89 3.30 5.56 17.70
C GLN A 89 2.78 5.26 19.11
N THR A 90 3.62 5.43 20.12
CA THR A 90 3.20 5.33 21.52
C THR A 90 2.54 6.64 21.93
N LEU A 91 1.37 6.54 22.58
CA LEU A 91 0.67 7.66 23.17
C LEU A 91 1.28 8.01 24.53
N GLY A 92 1.09 9.25 24.96
CA GLY A 92 1.68 9.80 26.20
C GLY A 92 2.57 11.01 25.91
N ASN A 93 3.54 11.29 26.77
CA ASN A 93 4.42 12.46 26.70
C ASN A 93 3.69 13.80 26.72
N GLY A 94 2.66 13.94 27.60
CA GLY A 94 1.98 15.21 27.83
C GLY A 94 1.27 15.79 26.59
N GLY A 95 0.78 14.93 25.68
CA GLY A 95 0.09 15.39 24.46
C GLY A 95 1.00 15.80 23.30
N SER A 96 2.27 15.36 23.30
CA SER A 96 3.22 15.62 22.22
C SER A 96 2.68 15.17 20.85
N THR A 97 3.05 15.88 19.80
CA THR A 97 2.77 15.52 18.40
C THR A 97 3.40 14.16 18.03
N LYS A 98 2.86 13.52 17.01
CA LYS A 98 3.32 12.21 16.53
C LYS A 98 3.81 12.31 15.10
N ASP A 99 4.87 11.55 14.80
CA ASP A 99 5.44 11.54 13.46
C ASP A 99 4.54 10.85 12.44
N VAL A 100 4.53 11.41 11.24
CA VAL A 100 3.94 10.82 10.05
C VAL A 100 5.02 10.78 8.97
N ARG A 101 5.22 9.61 8.36
CA ARG A 101 6.32 9.37 7.43
C ARG A 101 5.85 8.75 6.14
N LEU A 102 6.71 8.80 5.11
CA LEU A 102 6.48 8.14 3.83
C LEU A 102 6.58 6.62 4.03
N ASP A 103 5.44 5.92 3.96
CA ASP A 103 5.35 4.47 4.04
C ASP A 103 5.56 3.80 2.69
N MET A 104 5.00 4.40 1.63
CA MET A 104 5.11 3.89 0.26
C MET A 104 5.22 5.03 -0.74
N ALA A 105 6.03 4.82 -1.78
CA ALA A 105 6.08 5.65 -2.98
C ALA A 105 6.58 4.78 -4.13
N TYR A 106 5.69 4.32 -5.00
CA TYR A 106 6.04 3.37 -6.05
C TYR A 106 5.25 3.57 -7.32
N PHE A 107 5.79 3.02 -8.40
CA PHE A 107 5.05 2.72 -9.62
C PHE A 107 5.00 1.21 -9.86
N LYS A 108 3.96 0.76 -10.58
CA LYS A 108 3.85 -0.58 -11.15
C LYS A 108 3.48 -0.48 -12.61
N TRP A 109 4.08 -1.34 -13.39
CA TRP A 109 3.78 -1.52 -14.80
C TRP A 109 3.37 -2.97 -15.06
N HIS A 110 2.14 -3.15 -15.50
CA HIS A 110 1.61 -4.43 -15.96
C HIS A 110 2.04 -4.65 -17.40
N ALA A 111 3.26 -5.19 -17.59
CA ALA A 111 3.91 -5.29 -18.90
C ALA A 111 3.18 -6.22 -19.86
N ARG A 112 2.57 -7.28 -19.32
CA ARG A 112 1.72 -8.24 -20.04
C ARG A 112 0.87 -9.03 -19.04
N PRO A 113 -0.13 -9.83 -19.49
CA PRO A 113 -0.92 -10.66 -18.59
C PRO A 113 -0.05 -11.48 -17.65
N GLY A 114 -0.30 -11.34 -16.35
CA GLY A 114 0.45 -12.01 -15.29
C GLY A 114 1.78 -11.39 -14.91
N LEU A 115 2.41 -10.54 -15.74
CA LEU A 115 3.72 -9.95 -15.45
C LEU A 115 3.61 -8.50 -15.01
N THR A 116 4.09 -8.21 -13.81
CA THR A 116 4.17 -6.86 -13.24
C THR A 116 5.60 -6.52 -12.85
N LEU A 117 6.05 -5.34 -13.24
CA LEU A 117 7.29 -4.72 -12.78
C LEU A 117 6.92 -3.58 -11.83
N ALA A 118 7.71 -3.39 -10.78
CA ALA A 118 7.51 -2.34 -9.80
C ALA A 118 8.84 -1.68 -9.44
N GLY A 119 8.78 -0.41 -9.06
CA GLY A 119 9.94 0.33 -8.57
C GLY A 119 9.56 1.38 -7.54
N GLY A 120 10.44 1.62 -6.58
CA GLY A 120 10.26 2.56 -5.48
C GLY A 120 10.19 1.90 -4.12
N LYS A 121 9.57 2.60 -3.14
CA LYS A 121 9.28 2.07 -1.81
C LYS A 121 7.91 1.39 -1.83
N MET A 122 7.86 0.07 -1.72
CA MET A 122 6.67 -0.69 -2.07
C MET A 122 6.34 -1.77 -1.02
N LYS A 123 5.15 -2.33 -1.10
CA LYS A 123 4.84 -3.56 -0.34
C LYS A 123 5.77 -4.69 -0.78
N ASN A 124 6.21 -5.49 0.19
CA ASN A 124 7.07 -6.63 -0.10
C ASN A 124 6.42 -7.55 -1.15
N PRO A 125 7.10 -7.82 -2.28
CA PRO A 125 6.55 -8.61 -3.39
C PRO A 125 6.47 -10.10 -3.11
N PHE A 126 7.16 -10.59 -2.09
CA PHE A 126 7.23 -12.03 -1.79
C PHE A 126 5.95 -12.55 -1.16
N PHE A 127 5.52 -13.70 -1.62
CA PHE A 127 4.35 -14.40 -1.08
C PHE A 127 4.62 -14.89 0.34
N LYS A 128 3.63 -14.74 1.22
CA LYS A 128 3.66 -15.21 2.60
C LYS A 128 2.71 -16.40 2.75
N PRO A 129 3.22 -17.60 2.95
CA PRO A 129 2.38 -18.77 3.25
C PRO A 129 1.54 -18.54 4.50
N GLY A 130 0.23 -18.77 4.41
CA GLY A 130 -0.70 -18.54 5.52
C GLY A 130 -0.81 -17.09 6.01
N GLY A 131 -0.24 -16.12 5.27
CA GLY A 131 -0.24 -14.70 5.66
C GLY A 131 0.59 -14.38 6.90
N ASN A 132 1.39 -15.33 7.41
CA ASN A 132 2.18 -15.15 8.63
C ASN A 132 3.40 -14.24 8.41
N GLY A 133 3.94 -13.70 9.50
CA GLY A 133 5.10 -12.79 9.51
C GLY A 133 6.45 -13.47 9.73
N LEU A 134 6.57 -14.81 9.68
CA LEU A 134 7.80 -15.53 10.03
C LEU A 134 8.99 -15.17 9.12
N LEU A 135 8.75 -14.97 7.82
CA LEU A 135 9.81 -14.61 6.88
C LEU A 135 9.95 -13.10 6.72
N TRP A 136 8.82 -12.37 6.73
CA TRP A 136 8.79 -10.94 6.46
C TRP A 136 7.71 -10.27 7.30
N ASP A 137 8.07 -9.22 8.02
CA ASP A 137 7.10 -8.39 8.72
C ASP A 137 6.08 -7.76 7.75
N GLY A 138 4.84 -7.59 8.19
CA GLY A 138 3.77 -7.00 7.41
C GLY A 138 3.94 -5.51 7.13
N ASP A 139 4.70 -4.82 7.98
CA ASP A 139 4.98 -3.39 7.87
C ASP A 139 6.26 -3.10 7.08
N LEU A 140 7.09 -4.12 6.75
CA LEU A 140 8.28 -3.93 5.93
C LEU A 140 7.92 -3.47 4.51
N ARG A 141 8.52 -2.34 4.09
CA ARG A 141 8.39 -1.74 2.76
C ARG A 141 9.75 -1.66 2.10
N PRO A 142 10.17 -2.68 1.35
CA PRO A 142 11.44 -2.64 0.65
C PRO A 142 11.49 -1.51 -0.39
N GLU A 143 12.67 -0.97 -0.58
CA GLU A 143 13.00 0.06 -1.54
C GLU A 143 13.83 -0.56 -2.67
N GLY A 144 13.44 -0.36 -3.92
CA GLY A 144 14.16 -0.94 -5.05
C GLY A 144 13.26 -1.27 -6.22
N VAL A 145 13.54 -2.39 -6.88
CA VAL A 145 12.76 -2.90 -8.02
C VAL A 145 12.30 -4.32 -7.76
N ALA A 146 11.15 -4.67 -8.31
CA ALA A 146 10.58 -6.00 -8.18
C ALA A 146 9.92 -6.43 -9.49
N MET A 147 9.92 -7.74 -9.71
CA MET A 147 9.17 -8.40 -10.76
C MET A 147 8.28 -9.47 -10.12
N THR A 148 7.03 -9.49 -10.50
CA THR A 148 6.10 -10.55 -10.10
C THR A 148 5.43 -11.13 -11.34
N TYR A 149 5.38 -12.45 -11.41
CA TYR A 149 4.65 -13.18 -12.44
C TYR A 149 3.63 -14.11 -11.78
N ALA A 150 2.42 -14.05 -12.24
CA ALA A 150 1.32 -14.93 -11.80
C ALA A 150 0.69 -15.58 -13.04
N GLY A 151 1.04 -16.84 -13.27
CA GLY A 151 0.39 -17.71 -14.24
C GLY A 151 -0.81 -18.43 -13.63
N ASN A 152 -1.35 -19.43 -14.35
CA ASN A 152 -2.51 -20.19 -13.88
C ASN A 152 -2.24 -20.89 -12.54
N ASN A 153 -1.12 -21.59 -12.45
CA ASN A 153 -0.74 -22.37 -11.26
C ASN A 153 0.66 -22.00 -10.73
N LEU A 154 1.52 -21.43 -11.57
CA LEU A 154 2.86 -21.04 -11.21
C LEU A 154 2.91 -19.55 -10.89
N PHE A 155 3.66 -19.18 -9.85
CA PHE A 155 4.05 -17.80 -9.62
C PHE A 155 5.56 -17.68 -9.44
N VAL A 156 6.09 -16.51 -9.81
CA VAL A 156 7.50 -16.14 -9.63
C VAL A 156 7.54 -14.72 -9.11
N ASN A 157 8.27 -14.49 -8.03
CA ASN A 157 8.56 -13.16 -7.50
C ASN A 157 10.07 -12.98 -7.40
N SER A 158 10.55 -11.83 -7.80
CA SER A 158 11.94 -11.44 -7.60
C SER A 158 12.01 -9.98 -7.19
N GLY A 159 13.06 -9.63 -6.45
CA GLY A 159 13.30 -8.27 -5.99
C GLY A 159 14.78 -8.00 -5.84
N LEU A 160 15.16 -6.75 -6.13
CA LEU A 160 16.44 -6.16 -5.83
C LEU A 160 16.15 -4.95 -4.95
N HIS A 161 16.65 -5.01 -3.72
CA HIS A 161 16.34 -4.03 -2.69
C HIS A 161 17.59 -3.27 -2.30
N PHE A 162 17.48 -1.95 -2.26
CA PHE A 162 18.53 -1.07 -1.76
C PHE A 162 18.53 -1.09 -0.24
N LEU A 163 19.59 -1.59 0.37
CA LEU A 163 19.80 -1.53 1.81
C LEU A 163 20.59 -0.29 2.21
N GLU A 164 21.50 0.12 1.33
CA GLU A 164 22.29 1.33 1.45
C GLU A 164 22.62 1.85 0.05
N SER A 165 22.30 3.09 -0.25
CA SER A 165 22.50 3.68 -1.57
C SER A 165 23.11 5.09 -1.56
N ASP A 166 23.18 5.75 -0.40
CA ASP A 166 23.77 7.08 -0.24
C ASP A 166 25.11 7.00 0.47
N THR A 167 26.11 6.46 -0.24
CA THR A 167 27.47 6.44 0.26
C THR A 167 28.42 7.16 -0.68
N ARG A 168 29.27 8.01 -0.15
CA ARG A 168 30.34 8.66 -0.90
C ARG A 168 31.49 7.71 -1.29
N ARG A 169 31.45 6.49 -0.80
CA ARG A 169 32.36 5.39 -1.14
C ARG A 169 31.51 4.25 -1.67
N SER A 170 32.02 3.43 -2.54
CA SER A 170 31.34 2.30 -3.21
C SER A 170 30.78 1.21 -2.26
N ASN A 171 30.16 1.61 -1.17
CA ASN A 171 29.60 0.74 -0.14
C ASN A 171 28.09 0.56 -0.28
N SER A 172 27.54 0.76 -1.49
CA SER A 172 26.14 0.43 -1.75
C SER A 172 25.87 -1.03 -1.38
N ARG A 173 24.83 -1.25 -0.57
CA ARG A 173 24.42 -2.59 -0.17
C ARG A 173 23.08 -2.90 -0.81
N ILE A 174 23.03 -4.03 -1.47
CA ILE A 174 21.86 -4.50 -2.19
C ILE A 174 21.52 -5.90 -1.68
N ALA A 175 20.26 -6.14 -1.39
CA ALA A 175 19.70 -7.47 -1.19
C ALA A 175 18.92 -7.86 -2.44
N TYR A 176 19.01 -9.13 -2.83
CA TYR A 176 18.17 -9.68 -3.87
C TYR A 176 17.47 -10.94 -3.36
N GLY A 177 16.30 -11.18 -3.90
CA GLY A 177 15.51 -12.34 -3.54
C GLY A 177 14.79 -12.92 -4.75
N PHE A 178 14.57 -14.21 -4.68
CA PHE A 178 13.82 -14.96 -5.68
C PHE A 178 12.89 -15.94 -4.98
N GLN A 179 11.67 -16.05 -5.48
CA GLN A 179 10.67 -16.98 -4.97
C GLN A 179 9.86 -17.52 -6.13
N THR A 180 9.66 -18.81 -6.13
CA THR A 180 8.71 -19.48 -7.02
C THR A 180 7.79 -20.37 -6.22
N GLY A 181 6.62 -20.61 -6.73
CA GLY A 181 5.67 -21.51 -6.08
C GLY A 181 4.56 -21.94 -7.02
N TYR A 182 3.94 -23.06 -6.64
CA TYR A 182 2.83 -23.67 -7.34
C TYR A 182 1.55 -23.53 -6.50
N LYS A 183 0.47 -23.06 -7.11
CA LYS A 183 -0.87 -23.04 -6.51
C LYS A 183 -1.62 -24.27 -6.97
N GLY A 184 -1.69 -25.28 -6.12
CA GLY A 184 -2.58 -26.44 -6.32
C GLY A 184 -4.06 -26.01 -6.29
N LYS A 185 -4.93 -26.82 -6.89
CA LYS A 185 -6.38 -26.70 -6.74
C LYS A 185 -6.79 -27.23 -5.37
#